data_b6ce2182742a0b6d017965a774073571
#
_entry.id   b6ce2182742a0b6d017965a774073571
#
_cell.length_a   1.000
_cell.length_b   1.000
_cell.length_c   1.000
_cell.angle_alpha   90.00
_cell.angle_beta   90.00
_cell.angle_gamma   90.00
#
_symmetry.space_group_name_H-M   'P 1'
#
loop_
_entity.id
_entity.type
_entity.pdbx_description
1 polymer ?
#
loop_
_entity_poly.entity_id
_entity_poly.type
_entity_poly.pdbx_seq_one_letter_code
_entity_poly.pdbx_strand_id
1 'polypeptide(L)'
;MDYYLLTDLAATMGYHLAMSGAETFRVEDTVHRILGAYGIECEVFAIPNSISVSLEAANGKPLMVLRRIGFHGNDLEKLEKLNALSRRICAEKPAPDEAFRWLRETLDDCRTYRTGVYYIGNILAGMGFCIVFGGALRDCLWAGLIGLIIGLVSRFMDSREANPFFSTMLASCLMALPAYAAAGLGLLERPNAAIIGALMILVPGLLITNSMRDIIYGDTNSGMFRIVQVVLMAMAIALGTAAAWRLTAGIYGQTVSSTVGWPALAQAAAVFIGCSGFCILFNVHGRGMLLADIGGMLSWMVYLLCTALGCDVYAANLFAAVFAALYSETMARVRKCPAVNYLVMGKYQNKVLTVRIQHTERQFSIMMAPEIRIILHI
;
A
#
# COMPACT_ATOMS: atom_id res chain seq x y z
N MET A 1 17.19 15.43 34.02
CA MET A 1 16.49 14.90 32.81
C MET A 1 16.69 13.41 32.76
N ASP A 2 15.64 12.63 32.62
CA ASP A 2 15.75 11.18 32.53
C ASP A 2 16.03 10.75 31.06
N TYR A 3 17.31 10.51 30.77
CA TYR A 3 17.78 10.11 29.43
C TYR A 3 17.22 8.76 29.00
N TYR A 4 17.06 7.83 29.96
CA TYR A 4 16.52 6.51 29.66
C TYR A 4 15.06 6.60 29.20
N LEU A 5 14.23 7.29 29.96
CA LEU A 5 12.81 7.45 29.66
C LEU A 5 12.59 8.18 28.33
N LEU A 6 13.42 9.19 28.04
CA LEU A 6 13.31 9.94 26.78
C LEU A 6 13.75 9.13 25.57
N THR A 7 14.82 8.33 25.72
CA THR A 7 15.27 7.40 24.66
C THR A 7 14.24 6.33 24.40
N ASP A 8 13.64 5.80 25.46
CA ASP A 8 12.58 4.79 25.34
C ASP A 8 11.31 5.36 24.67
N LEU A 9 10.93 6.60 24.99
CA LEU A 9 9.85 7.32 24.31
C LEU A 9 10.12 7.43 22.80
N ALA A 10 11.32 7.93 22.45
CA ALA A 10 11.68 8.15 21.05
C ALA A 10 11.74 6.82 20.27
N ALA A 11 12.36 5.80 20.86
CA ALA A 11 12.39 4.45 20.27
C ALA A 11 10.99 3.83 20.13
N THR A 12 10.09 4.05 21.11
CA THR A 12 8.70 3.57 21.05
C THR A 12 7.91 4.33 19.97
N MET A 13 8.13 5.64 19.83
CA MET A 13 7.55 6.41 18.72
C MET A 13 7.99 5.87 17.36
N GLY A 14 9.29 5.67 17.17
CA GLY A 14 9.87 5.08 15.96
C GLY A 14 9.32 3.69 15.67
N TYR A 15 9.18 2.85 16.68
CA TYR A 15 8.56 1.53 16.58
C TYR A 15 7.13 1.61 16.04
N HIS A 16 6.28 2.46 16.60
CA HIS A 16 4.90 2.60 16.16
C HIS A 16 4.78 3.20 14.76
N LEU A 17 5.68 4.12 14.38
CA LEU A 17 5.75 4.64 13.01
C LEU A 17 6.09 3.53 12.01
N ALA A 18 7.12 2.73 12.29
CA ALA A 18 7.52 1.61 11.44
C ALA A 18 6.41 0.56 11.29
N MET A 19 5.75 0.20 12.42
CA MET A 19 4.59 -0.70 12.44
C MET A 19 3.40 -0.17 11.63
N SER A 20 3.28 1.14 11.47
CA SER A 20 2.20 1.78 10.70
C SER A 20 2.52 1.95 9.21
N GLY A 21 3.70 1.51 8.76
CA GLY A 21 4.11 1.56 7.35
C GLY A 21 4.89 2.81 6.96
N ALA A 22 5.56 3.49 7.92
CA ALA A 22 6.46 4.59 7.61
C ALA A 22 7.70 4.13 6.82
N GLU A 23 8.26 5.05 6.04
CA GLU A 23 9.56 4.90 5.41
C GLU A 23 10.67 4.87 6.47
N THR A 24 11.76 4.15 6.23
CA THR A 24 12.89 4.03 7.18
C THR A 24 13.46 5.40 7.53
N PHE A 25 13.76 6.22 6.55
CA PHE A 25 14.24 7.59 6.75
C PHE A 25 13.32 8.42 7.66
N ARG A 26 11.99 8.31 7.49
CA ARG A 26 11.03 9.03 8.34
C ARG A 26 11.07 8.57 9.80
N VAL A 27 11.27 7.28 10.02
CA VAL A 27 11.40 6.72 11.37
C VAL A 27 12.63 7.30 12.06
N GLU A 28 13.78 7.26 11.37
CA GLU A 28 15.05 7.80 11.89
C GLU A 28 14.98 9.31 12.14
N ASP A 29 14.53 10.09 11.16
CA ASP A 29 14.38 11.55 11.26
C ASP A 29 13.46 11.95 12.42
N THR A 30 12.34 11.21 12.63
CA THR A 30 11.42 11.51 13.73
C THR A 30 12.07 11.28 15.09
N VAL A 31 12.77 10.16 15.27
CA VAL A 31 13.48 9.86 16.53
C VAL A 31 14.58 10.86 16.79
N HIS A 32 15.38 11.16 15.77
CA HIS A 32 16.46 12.14 15.85
C HIS A 32 15.94 13.53 16.23
N ARG A 33 14.84 13.98 15.62
CA ARG A 33 14.21 15.27 15.93
C ARG A 33 13.65 15.35 17.36
N ILE A 34 13.04 14.27 17.84
CA ILE A 34 12.51 14.22 19.21
C ILE A 34 13.66 14.40 20.19
N LEU A 35 14.72 13.58 20.12
CA LEU A 35 15.86 13.66 21.02
C LEU A 35 16.63 14.98 20.87
N GLY A 36 16.84 15.43 19.62
CA GLY A 36 17.48 16.72 19.34
C GLY A 36 16.69 17.92 19.88
N ALA A 37 15.37 17.87 19.97
CA ALA A 37 14.56 18.92 20.58
C ALA A 37 14.87 19.11 22.08
N TYR A 38 15.30 18.05 22.76
CA TYR A 38 15.75 18.09 24.15
C TYR A 38 17.25 18.33 24.29
N GLY A 39 17.96 18.60 23.18
CA GLY A 39 19.42 18.87 23.19
C GLY A 39 20.25 17.59 23.32
N ILE A 40 19.72 16.44 22.98
CA ILE A 40 20.42 15.15 23.04
C ILE A 40 20.88 14.77 21.65
N GLU A 41 22.19 14.59 21.47
CA GLU A 41 22.78 13.98 20.29
C GLU A 41 22.60 12.47 20.35
N CYS A 42 22.17 11.87 19.25
CA CYS A 42 21.90 10.45 19.18
C CYS A 42 22.22 9.90 17.79
N GLU A 43 22.57 8.61 17.74
CA GLU A 43 22.65 7.82 16.53
C GLU A 43 21.42 6.94 16.45
N VAL A 44 20.72 7.01 15.33
CA VAL A 44 19.52 6.21 15.07
C VAL A 44 19.77 5.34 13.86
N PHE A 45 19.54 4.05 14.00
CA PHE A 45 19.65 3.10 12.93
C PHE A 45 18.37 2.26 12.86
N ALA A 46 17.65 2.39 11.76
CA ALA A 46 16.42 1.62 11.51
C ALA A 46 16.56 0.74 10.28
N ILE A 47 16.08 -0.47 10.41
CA ILE A 47 15.85 -1.41 9.31
C ILE A 47 14.41 -1.93 9.42
N PRO A 48 13.84 -2.56 8.39
CA PRO A 48 12.45 -3.02 8.46
C PRO A 48 12.11 -3.84 9.71
N ASN A 49 13.06 -4.62 10.24
CA ASN A 49 12.81 -5.54 11.36
C ASN A 49 13.27 -5.02 12.74
N SER A 50 13.95 -3.90 12.82
CA SER A 50 14.41 -3.35 14.10
C SER A 50 14.75 -1.87 14.02
N ILE A 51 14.65 -1.20 15.17
CA ILE A 51 15.16 0.15 15.36
C ILE A 51 16.11 0.13 16.56
N SER A 52 17.27 0.76 16.40
CA SER A 52 18.28 0.96 17.43
C SER A 52 18.49 2.45 17.61
N VAL A 53 18.47 2.90 18.85
CA VAL A 53 18.76 4.29 19.23
C VAL A 53 19.90 4.26 20.23
N SER A 54 20.99 4.93 19.92
CA SER A 54 22.19 5.03 20.74
C SER A 54 22.50 6.49 21.04
N LEU A 55 22.88 6.78 22.28
CA LEU A 55 23.30 8.12 22.72
C LEU A 55 24.25 8.02 23.91
N GLU A 56 24.90 9.11 24.22
CA GLU A 56 25.71 9.26 25.44
C GLU A 56 24.89 10.01 26.50
N ALA A 57 24.70 9.38 27.66
CA ALA A 57 24.03 10.01 28.78
C ALA A 57 24.93 11.07 29.46
N ALA A 58 24.32 12.00 30.21
CA ALA A 58 25.08 13.10 30.89
C ALA A 58 26.23 12.65 31.79
N ASN A 59 26.25 11.38 32.19
CA ASN A 59 27.32 10.78 32.99
C ASN A 59 28.44 10.14 32.14
N GLY A 60 28.46 10.37 30.83
CA GLY A 60 29.41 9.79 29.88
C GLY A 60 29.23 8.31 29.61
N LYS A 61 28.13 7.69 30.06
CA LYS A 61 27.84 6.28 29.79
C LYS A 61 27.02 6.13 28.50
N PRO A 62 27.38 5.18 27.65
CA PRO A 62 26.55 4.86 26.46
C PRO A 62 25.22 4.27 26.92
N LEU A 63 24.15 4.74 26.30
CA LEU A 63 22.80 4.22 26.44
C LEU A 63 22.30 3.76 25.07
N MET A 64 21.83 2.52 24.98
CA MET A 64 21.29 1.96 23.76
C MET A 64 19.94 1.30 24.03
N VAL A 65 18.95 1.62 23.20
CA VAL A 65 17.64 0.99 23.20
C VAL A 65 17.41 0.34 21.83
N LEU A 66 17.08 -0.96 21.82
CA LEU A 66 16.74 -1.71 20.63
C LEU A 66 15.29 -2.17 20.72
N ARG A 67 14.52 -1.95 19.65
CA ARG A 67 13.15 -2.44 19.49
C ARG A 67 13.06 -3.31 18.25
N ARG A 68 12.58 -4.54 18.42
CA ARG A 68 12.32 -5.45 17.30
C ARG A 68 10.94 -5.16 16.70
N ILE A 69 10.89 -5.01 15.38
CA ILE A 69 9.66 -4.78 14.61
C ILE A 69 9.27 -6.12 13.99
N GLY A 70 8.19 -6.72 14.47
CA GLY A 70 7.75 -8.06 14.03
C GLY A 70 6.81 -8.03 12.84
N PHE A 71 5.97 -7.01 12.72
CA PHE A 71 4.95 -6.89 11.69
C PHE A 71 4.90 -5.48 11.13
N HIS A 72 4.61 -5.36 9.84
CA HIS A 72 4.40 -4.07 9.17
C HIS A 72 2.96 -3.98 8.70
N GLY A 73 2.20 -3.09 9.32
CA GLY A 73 0.85 -2.74 8.90
C GLY A 73 0.83 -1.58 7.91
N ASN A 74 -0.36 -1.25 7.45
CA ASN A 74 -0.65 -0.09 6.61
C ASN A 74 -1.74 0.74 7.30
N ASP A 75 -1.40 1.41 8.40
CA ASP A 75 -2.32 2.26 9.17
C ASP A 75 -1.95 3.73 9.00
N LEU A 76 -2.54 4.36 7.99
CA LEU A 76 -2.20 5.73 7.63
C LEU A 76 -2.79 6.76 8.60
N GLU A 77 -3.88 6.45 9.31
CA GLU A 77 -4.39 7.31 10.39
C GLU A 77 -3.41 7.38 11.56
N LYS A 78 -2.93 6.22 11.99
CA LYS A 78 -1.94 6.13 13.06
C LYS A 78 -0.65 6.84 12.67
N LEU A 79 -0.20 6.68 11.41
CA LEU A 79 0.95 7.38 10.87
C LEU A 79 0.78 8.90 10.92
N GLU A 80 -0.39 9.44 10.53
CA GLU A 80 -0.70 10.88 10.56
C GLU A 80 -0.69 11.42 11.99
N LYS A 81 -1.35 10.73 12.93
CA LYS A 81 -1.44 11.14 14.34
C LYS A 81 -0.09 11.11 15.03
N LEU A 82 0.71 10.05 14.83
CA LEU A 82 2.07 9.97 15.40
C LEU A 82 3.00 11.06 14.85
N ASN A 83 2.89 11.36 13.55
CA ASN A 83 3.64 12.45 12.95
C ASN A 83 3.21 13.84 13.48
N ALA A 84 1.92 14.03 13.79
CA ALA A 84 1.44 15.24 14.45
C ALA A 84 1.93 15.32 15.90
N LEU A 85 1.90 14.21 16.63
CA LEU A 85 2.40 14.12 17.99
C LEU A 85 3.90 14.42 18.08
N SER A 86 4.71 13.85 17.17
CA SER A 86 6.17 14.11 17.16
C SER A 86 6.46 15.61 17.03
N ARG A 87 5.75 16.32 16.15
CA ARG A 87 5.89 17.78 16.01
C ARG A 87 5.47 18.53 17.26
N ARG A 88 4.40 18.09 17.94
CA ARG A 88 3.93 18.67 19.18
C ARG A 88 4.99 18.50 20.30
N ILE A 89 5.54 17.28 20.44
CA ILE A 89 6.59 17.00 21.41
C ILE A 89 7.82 17.89 21.16
N CYS A 90 8.25 18.00 19.90
CA CYS A 90 9.39 18.87 19.54
C CYS A 90 9.14 20.36 19.82
N ALA A 91 7.91 20.83 19.66
CA ALA A 91 7.54 22.22 19.89
C ALA A 91 7.37 22.57 21.38
N GLU A 92 6.67 21.73 22.12
CA GLU A 92 6.29 21.99 23.52
C GLU A 92 7.32 21.45 24.53
N LYS A 93 8.13 20.44 24.15
CA LYS A 93 9.17 19.81 24.98
C LYS A 93 8.67 19.42 26.37
N PRO A 94 7.57 18.66 26.48
CA PRO A 94 7.02 18.28 27.77
C PRO A 94 7.98 17.39 28.58
N ALA A 95 7.72 17.22 29.87
CA ALA A 95 8.45 16.21 30.64
C ALA A 95 8.27 14.81 30.02
N PRO A 96 9.27 13.92 30.09
CA PRO A 96 9.22 12.61 29.45
C PRO A 96 7.97 11.78 29.82
N ASP A 97 7.56 11.80 31.08
CA ASP A 97 6.33 11.12 31.56
C ASP A 97 5.07 11.68 30.90
N GLU A 98 5.03 12.99 30.73
CA GLU A 98 3.90 13.64 30.05
C GLU A 98 3.89 13.31 28.55
N ALA A 99 5.04 13.28 27.91
CA ALA A 99 5.17 12.88 26.52
C ALA A 99 4.73 11.42 26.30
N PHE A 100 5.04 10.51 27.23
CA PHE A 100 4.54 9.13 27.21
C PHE A 100 3.03 9.06 27.39
N ARG A 101 2.45 9.89 28.25
CA ARG A 101 0.99 9.98 28.39
C ARG A 101 0.35 10.41 27.06
N TRP A 102 0.88 11.45 26.41
CA TRP A 102 0.39 11.89 25.10
C TRP A 102 0.51 10.81 24.02
N LEU A 103 1.59 10.02 24.05
CA LEU A 103 1.75 8.90 23.14
C LEU A 103 0.66 7.85 23.35
N ARG A 104 0.40 7.46 24.60
CA ARG A 104 -0.68 6.50 24.93
C ARG A 104 -2.05 7.03 24.51
N GLU A 105 -2.38 8.25 24.88
CA GLU A 105 -3.64 8.89 24.49
C GLU A 105 -3.80 8.95 22.96
N THR A 106 -2.72 9.26 22.23
CA THR A 106 -2.74 9.27 20.76
C THR A 106 -2.96 7.89 20.18
N LEU A 107 -2.34 6.84 20.74
CA LEU A 107 -2.52 5.47 20.30
C LEU A 107 -3.94 4.96 20.58
N ASP A 108 -4.52 5.32 21.72
CA ASP A 108 -5.88 4.95 22.12
C ASP A 108 -6.95 5.70 21.29
N ASP A 109 -6.65 6.93 20.85
CA ASP A 109 -7.53 7.71 19.95
C ASP A 109 -7.46 7.25 18.49
N CYS A 110 -6.49 6.38 18.11
CA CYS A 110 -6.41 5.87 16.76
C CYS A 110 -7.62 4.99 16.43
N ARG A 111 -8.41 5.44 15.46
CA ARG A 111 -9.62 4.73 15.03
C ARG A 111 -9.27 3.67 14.01
N THR A 112 -9.87 2.52 14.13
CA THR A 112 -9.83 1.47 13.10
C THR A 112 -11.24 1.21 12.59
N TYR A 113 -11.36 0.95 11.29
CA TYR A 113 -12.66 0.58 10.74
C TYR A 113 -13.14 -0.76 11.30
N ARG A 114 -14.46 -0.83 11.58
CA ARG A 114 -15.10 -2.09 11.97
C ARG A 114 -14.91 -3.14 10.87
N THR A 115 -14.87 -4.40 11.26
CA THR A 115 -14.68 -5.54 10.36
C THR A 115 -15.63 -5.54 9.14
N GLY A 116 -16.89 -5.16 9.34
CA GLY A 116 -17.85 -5.04 8.23
C GLY A 116 -17.46 -3.98 7.20
N VAL A 117 -16.96 -2.82 7.66
CA VAL A 117 -16.50 -1.73 6.79
C VAL A 117 -15.23 -2.17 6.02
N TYR A 118 -14.32 -2.90 6.66
CA TYR A 118 -13.16 -3.49 6.00
C TYR A 118 -13.57 -4.38 4.81
N TYR A 119 -14.59 -5.23 4.97
CA TYR A 119 -15.10 -6.06 3.87
C TYR A 119 -15.74 -5.21 2.77
N ILE A 120 -16.47 -4.16 3.13
CA ILE A 120 -17.00 -3.20 2.14
C ILE A 120 -15.84 -2.55 1.37
N GLY A 121 -14.75 -2.18 2.03
CA GLY A 121 -13.54 -1.65 1.39
C GLY A 121 -12.98 -2.60 0.32
N ASN A 122 -12.88 -3.89 0.62
CA ASN A 122 -12.43 -4.91 -0.34
C ASN A 122 -13.39 -5.03 -1.54
N ILE A 123 -14.71 -4.99 -1.30
CA ILE A 123 -15.72 -5.04 -2.36
C ILE A 123 -15.58 -3.82 -3.28
N LEU A 124 -15.53 -2.61 -2.71
CA LEU A 124 -15.43 -1.36 -3.48
C LEU A 124 -14.14 -1.29 -4.30
N ALA A 125 -13.00 -1.70 -3.70
CA ALA A 125 -11.73 -1.75 -4.41
C ALA A 125 -11.81 -2.68 -5.63
N GLY A 126 -12.27 -3.92 -5.46
CA GLY A 126 -12.42 -4.88 -6.55
C GLY A 126 -13.36 -4.38 -7.64
N MET A 127 -14.54 -3.84 -7.29
CA MET A 127 -15.52 -3.32 -8.23
C MET A 127 -14.99 -2.14 -9.04
N GLY A 128 -14.42 -1.14 -8.36
CA GLY A 128 -13.93 0.07 -9.00
C GLY A 128 -12.83 -0.22 -10.02
N PHE A 129 -11.85 -1.01 -9.62
CA PHE A 129 -10.74 -1.34 -10.53
C PHE A 129 -11.16 -2.30 -11.66
N CYS A 130 -12.17 -3.14 -11.48
CA CYS A 130 -12.70 -3.96 -12.57
C CYS A 130 -13.16 -3.11 -13.77
N ILE A 131 -13.85 -2.00 -13.54
CA ILE A 131 -14.27 -1.06 -14.59
C ILE A 131 -13.04 -0.45 -15.29
N VAL A 132 -12.05 -0.04 -14.52
CA VAL A 132 -10.80 0.54 -15.04
C VAL A 132 -10.09 -0.43 -15.99
N PHE A 133 -10.14 -1.73 -15.71
CA PHE A 133 -9.58 -2.78 -16.55
C PHE A 133 -10.53 -3.27 -17.66
N GLY A 134 -11.61 -2.56 -17.92
CA GLY A 134 -12.52 -2.82 -19.02
C GLY A 134 -13.51 -3.97 -18.78
N GLY A 135 -13.81 -4.28 -17.52
CA GLY A 135 -14.89 -5.20 -17.15
C GLY A 135 -16.28 -4.62 -17.41
N ALA A 136 -17.27 -5.46 -17.66
CA ALA A 136 -18.68 -5.07 -17.75
C ALA A 136 -19.27 -4.90 -16.33
N LEU A 137 -20.49 -4.33 -16.24
CA LEU A 137 -21.16 -4.16 -14.93
C LEU A 137 -21.36 -5.49 -14.19
N ARG A 138 -21.67 -6.57 -14.93
CA ARG A 138 -21.79 -7.92 -14.36
C ARG A 138 -20.47 -8.41 -13.79
N ASP A 139 -19.36 -8.14 -14.51
CA ASP A 139 -18.01 -8.50 -14.05
C ASP A 139 -17.62 -7.73 -12.79
N CYS A 140 -18.11 -6.49 -12.62
CA CYS A 140 -17.86 -5.69 -11.41
C CYS A 140 -18.51 -6.30 -10.17
N LEU A 141 -19.72 -6.87 -10.29
CA LEU A 141 -20.37 -7.56 -9.17
C LEU A 141 -19.55 -8.79 -8.73
N TRP A 142 -19.04 -9.55 -9.71
CA TRP A 142 -18.13 -10.66 -9.43
C TRP A 142 -16.81 -10.20 -8.85
N ALA A 143 -16.22 -9.11 -9.35
CA ALA A 143 -15.00 -8.52 -8.79
C ALA A 143 -15.19 -8.08 -7.32
N GLY A 144 -16.36 -7.55 -6.98
CA GLY A 144 -16.74 -7.25 -5.60
C GLY A 144 -16.80 -8.52 -4.72
N LEU A 145 -17.43 -9.59 -5.21
CA LEU A 145 -17.46 -10.87 -4.50
C LEU A 145 -16.05 -11.46 -4.31
N ILE A 146 -15.23 -11.39 -5.34
CA ILE A 146 -13.83 -11.84 -5.32
C ILE A 146 -13.04 -10.99 -4.31
N GLY A 147 -13.25 -9.67 -4.28
CA GLY A 147 -12.66 -8.77 -3.28
C GLY A 147 -13.07 -9.15 -1.85
N LEU A 148 -14.34 -9.50 -1.64
CA LEU A 148 -14.81 -10.01 -0.34
C LEU A 148 -14.08 -11.30 0.07
N ILE A 149 -13.87 -12.24 -0.87
CA ILE A 149 -13.13 -13.48 -0.61
C ILE A 149 -11.70 -13.16 -0.18
N ILE A 150 -11.03 -12.22 -0.88
CA ILE A 150 -9.69 -11.77 -0.48
C ILE A 150 -9.71 -11.24 0.96
N GLY A 151 -10.65 -10.36 1.30
CA GLY A 151 -10.76 -9.79 2.64
C GLY A 151 -11.00 -10.85 3.73
N LEU A 152 -11.84 -11.85 3.45
CA LEU A 152 -12.12 -12.96 4.38
C LEU A 152 -10.88 -13.83 4.60
N VAL A 153 -10.21 -14.22 3.50
CA VAL A 153 -9.02 -15.08 3.58
C VAL A 153 -7.86 -14.35 4.27
N SER A 154 -7.58 -13.11 3.89
CA SER A 154 -6.51 -12.31 4.50
C SER A 154 -6.74 -12.18 6.01
N ARG A 155 -7.94 -11.79 6.43
CA ARG A 155 -8.24 -11.64 7.86
C ARG A 155 -8.18 -12.97 8.63
N PHE A 156 -8.60 -14.07 8.01
CA PHE A 156 -8.48 -15.40 8.62
C PHE A 156 -7.00 -15.78 8.79
N MET A 157 -6.18 -15.57 7.78
CA MET A 157 -4.75 -15.86 7.84
C MET A 157 -4.00 -14.95 8.82
N ASP A 158 -4.35 -13.66 8.87
CA ASP A 158 -3.79 -12.71 9.84
C ASP A 158 -4.12 -13.11 11.28
N SER A 159 -5.35 -13.60 11.54
CA SER A 159 -5.74 -14.10 12.88
C SER A 159 -4.98 -15.34 13.34
N ARG A 160 -4.33 -16.03 12.39
CA ARG A 160 -3.48 -17.21 12.65
C ARG A 160 -2.00 -16.88 12.61
N GLU A 161 -1.64 -15.59 12.52
CA GLU A 161 -0.25 -15.12 12.39
C GLU A 161 0.52 -15.84 11.26
N ALA A 162 -0.20 -16.17 10.17
CA ALA A 162 0.34 -16.91 9.06
C ALA A 162 1.37 -16.09 8.28
N ASN A 163 2.35 -16.76 7.68
CA ASN A 163 3.36 -16.11 6.85
C ASN A 163 2.70 -15.38 5.67
N PRO A 164 3.01 -14.09 5.42
CA PRO A 164 2.41 -13.27 4.37
C PRO A 164 2.49 -13.88 2.96
N PHE A 165 3.55 -14.62 2.64
CA PHE A 165 3.69 -15.31 1.36
C PHE A 165 2.58 -16.35 1.15
N PHE A 166 2.36 -17.23 2.12
CA PHE A 166 1.33 -18.27 2.02
C PHE A 166 -0.07 -17.67 2.12
N SER A 167 -0.25 -16.64 2.93
CA SER A 167 -1.51 -15.88 3.02
C SER A 167 -1.90 -15.30 1.66
N THR A 168 -0.97 -14.60 0.99
CA THR A 168 -1.18 -14.00 -0.33
C THR A 168 -1.40 -15.07 -1.41
N MET A 169 -0.65 -16.17 -1.39
CA MET A 169 -0.81 -17.28 -2.33
C MET A 169 -2.18 -17.93 -2.18
N LEU A 170 -2.63 -18.18 -0.96
CA LEU A 170 -3.95 -18.76 -0.70
C LEU A 170 -5.07 -17.80 -1.11
N ALA A 171 -4.96 -16.52 -0.74
CA ALA A 171 -5.94 -15.50 -1.11
C ALA A 171 -6.08 -15.37 -2.62
N SER A 172 -4.95 -15.32 -3.36
CA SER A 172 -4.95 -15.23 -4.82
C SER A 172 -5.51 -16.49 -5.50
N CYS A 173 -5.27 -17.67 -4.94
CA CYS A 173 -5.85 -18.91 -5.43
C CYS A 173 -7.36 -18.95 -5.20
N LEU A 174 -7.80 -18.74 -3.95
CA LEU A 174 -9.21 -18.84 -3.57
C LEU A 174 -10.09 -17.76 -4.21
N MET A 175 -9.53 -16.59 -4.53
CA MET A 175 -10.27 -15.56 -5.25
C MET A 175 -10.39 -15.86 -6.75
N ALA A 176 -9.38 -16.49 -7.36
CA ALA A 176 -9.36 -16.77 -8.79
C ALA A 176 -10.22 -17.99 -9.17
N LEU A 177 -10.34 -18.98 -8.29
CA LEU A 177 -11.16 -20.17 -8.51
C LEU A 177 -12.61 -19.85 -8.88
N PRO A 178 -13.41 -19.10 -8.09
CA PRO A 178 -14.78 -18.77 -8.43
C PRO A 178 -14.88 -17.88 -9.67
N ALA A 179 -13.88 -17.05 -9.95
CA ALA A 179 -13.85 -16.23 -11.15
C ALA A 179 -13.73 -17.07 -12.42
N TYR A 180 -12.81 -18.02 -12.46
CA TYR A 180 -12.66 -18.92 -13.60
C TYR A 180 -13.85 -19.88 -13.73
N ALA A 181 -14.38 -20.39 -12.62
CA ALA A 181 -15.58 -21.23 -12.63
C ALA A 181 -16.79 -20.47 -13.17
N ALA A 182 -17.04 -19.24 -12.72
CA ALA A 182 -18.11 -18.39 -13.21
C ALA A 182 -17.96 -18.05 -14.71
N ALA A 183 -16.73 -17.85 -15.16
CA ALA A 183 -16.44 -17.63 -16.57
C ALA A 183 -16.80 -18.86 -17.43
N GLY A 184 -16.43 -20.06 -16.97
CA GLY A 184 -16.79 -21.31 -17.65
C GLY A 184 -18.29 -21.57 -17.71
N LEU A 185 -19.05 -21.09 -16.72
CA LEU A 185 -20.52 -21.17 -16.70
C LEU A 185 -21.20 -20.03 -17.48
N GLY A 186 -20.44 -19.12 -18.12
CA GLY A 186 -20.99 -17.97 -18.85
C GLY A 186 -21.60 -16.88 -17.95
N LEU A 187 -21.33 -16.94 -16.64
CA LEU A 187 -21.80 -15.95 -15.67
C LEU A 187 -20.91 -14.70 -15.60
N LEU A 188 -19.67 -14.81 -16.04
CA LEU A 188 -18.66 -13.78 -16.08
C LEU A 188 -18.18 -13.59 -17.53
N GLU A 189 -18.32 -12.39 -18.06
CA GLU A 189 -17.98 -12.14 -19.47
C GLU A 189 -16.48 -11.91 -19.65
N ARG A 190 -15.87 -11.20 -18.69
CA ARG A 190 -14.46 -10.79 -18.73
C ARG A 190 -13.73 -11.16 -17.45
N PRO A 191 -13.38 -12.44 -17.26
CA PRO A 191 -12.76 -12.94 -16.03
C PRO A 191 -11.44 -12.23 -15.72
N ASN A 192 -10.65 -11.90 -16.75
CA ASN A 192 -9.37 -11.22 -16.54
C ASN A 192 -9.54 -9.82 -15.92
N ALA A 193 -10.54 -9.04 -16.36
CA ALA A 193 -10.81 -7.72 -15.81
C ALA A 193 -11.26 -7.81 -14.34
N ALA A 194 -12.10 -8.78 -14.00
CA ALA A 194 -12.57 -8.99 -12.64
C ALA A 194 -11.43 -9.48 -11.72
N ILE A 195 -10.63 -10.44 -12.18
CA ILE A 195 -9.48 -10.97 -11.42
C ILE A 195 -8.44 -9.87 -11.21
N ILE A 196 -8.04 -9.15 -12.26
CA ILE A 196 -7.03 -8.10 -12.17
C ILE A 196 -7.52 -6.96 -11.27
N GLY A 197 -8.79 -6.55 -11.39
CA GLY A 197 -9.39 -5.54 -10.53
C GLY A 197 -9.32 -5.92 -9.04
N ALA A 198 -9.64 -7.16 -8.71
CA ALA A 198 -9.56 -7.65 -7.33
C ALA A 198 -8.11 -7.88 -6.87
N LEU A 199 -7.21 -8.35 -7.77
CA LEU A 199 -5.78 -8.53 -7.44
C LEU A 199 -5.10 -7.26 -6.97
N MET A 200 -5.58 -6.08 -7.39
CA MET A 200 -5.03 -4.79 -6.91
C MET A 200 -5.01 -4.70 -5.38
N ILE A 201 -5.93 -5.40 -4.69
CA ILE A 201 -5.97 -5.45 -3.22
C ILE A 201 -4.73 -6.17 -2.64
N LEU A 202 -4.24 -7.19 -3.33
CA LEU A 202 -3.09 -8.00 -2.89
C LEU A 202 -1.74 -7.41 -3.31
N VAL A 203 -1.71 -6.48 -4.27
CA VAL A 203 -0.47 -5.86 -4.75
C VAL A 203 0.12 -4.96 -3.67
N PRO A 204 1.38 -5.19 -3.24
CA PRO A 204 2.01 -4.47 -2.14
C PRO A 204 2.49 -3.08 -2.54
N GLY A 205 1.56 -2.18 -2.91
CA GLY A 205 1.87 -0.87 -3.47
C GLY A 205 2.62 0.08 -2.55
N LEU A 206 2.26 0.10 -1.27
CA LEU A 206 2.96 0.92 -0.27
C LEU A 206 4.40 0.42 -0.07
N LEU A 207 4.58 -0.90 -0.03
CA LEU A 207 5.89 -1.52 0.13
C LEU A 207 6.83 -1.18 -1.05
N ILE A 208 6.32 -1.22 -2.29
CA ILE A 208 7.07 -0.82 -3.50
C ILE A 208 7.48 0.66 -3.40
N THR A 209 6.56 1.51 -2.99
CA THR A 209 6.83 2.95 -2.88
C THR A 209 7.89 3.25 -1.83
N ASN A 210 7.78 2.62 -0.66
CA ASN A 210 8.71 2.82 0.44
C ASN A 210 10.09 2.25 0.09
N SER A 211 10.16 1.10 -0.61
CA SER A 211 11.45 0.55 -1.03
C SER A 211 12.22 1.49 -1.94
N MET A 212 11.55 2.10 -2.92
CA MET A 212 12.19 3.07 -3.81
C MET A 212 12.62 4.35 -3.08
N ARG A 213 11.82 4.82 -2.12
CA ARG A 213 12.20 5.96 -1.28
C ARG A 213 13.41 5.65 -0.42
N ASP A 214 13.41 4.51 0.28
CA ASP A 214 14.53 4.11 1.12
C ASP A 214 15.84 4.06 0.30
N ILE A 215 15.83 3.49 -0.92
CA ILE A 215 16.99 3.48 -1.81
C ILE A 215 17.44 4.90 -2.21
N ILE A 216 16.51 5.77 -2.60
CA ILE A 216 16.82 7.15 -3.04
C ILE A 216 17.39 7.98 -1.89
N TYR A 217 16.95 7.76 -0.66
CA TYR A 217 17.45 8.45 0.53
C TYR A 217 18.74 7.83 1.10
N GLY A 218 19.26 6.75 0.51
CA GLY A 218 20.53 6.12 0.90
C GLY A 218 20.39 4.87 1.78
N ASP A 219 19.18 4.56 2.26
CA ASP A 219 18.90 3.36 3.05
C ASP A 219 18.76 2.12 2.16
N THR A 220 19.79 1.85 1.37
CA THR A 220 19.78 0.79 0.34
C THR A 220 19.46 -0.58 0.93
N ASN A 221 19.96 -0.91 2.13
CA ASN A 221 19.69 -2.18 2.79
C ASN A 221 18.20 -2.37 3.08
N SER A 222 17.56 -1.35 3.64
CA SER A 222 16.12 -1.35 3.93
C SER A 222 15.30 -1.43 2.64
N GLY A 223 15.69 -0.66 1.61
CA GLY A 223 15.04 -0.68 0.31
C GLY A 223 15.13 -2.05 -0.37
N MET A 224 16.31 -2.67 -0.40
CA MET A 224 16.52 -4.01 -0.96
C MET A 224 15.73 -5.09 -0.22
N PHE A 225 15.68 -5.04 1.11
CA PHE A 225 14.86 -5.95 1.90
C PHE A 225 13.38 -5.87 1.50
N ARG A 226 12.84 -4.66 1.34
CA ARG A 226 11.46 -4.44 0.89
C ARG A 226 11.22 -4.90 -0.55
N ILE A 227 12.20 -4.72 -1.48
CA ILE A 227 12.11 -5.24 -2.85
C ILE A 227 12.00 -6.76 -2.86
N VAL A 228 12.81 -7.45 -2.07
CA VAL A 228 12.73 -8.92 -1.96
C VAL A 228 11.33 -9.34 -1.48
N GLN A 229 10.76 -8.66 -0.49
CA GLN A 229 9.38 -8.92 -0.05
C GLN A 229 8.36 -8.70 -1.17
N VAL A 230 8.49 -7.62 -1.94
CA VAL A 230 7.62 -7.34 -3.10
C VAL A 230 7.69 -8.46 -4.13
N VAL A 231 8.90 -8.92 -4.48
CA VAL A 231 9.09 -10.02 -5.43
C VAL A 231 8.47 -11.32 -4.92
N LEU A 232 8.67 -11.64 -3.64
CA LEU A 232 8.05 -12.81 -3.01
C LEU A 232 6.51 -12.73 -3.05
N MET A 233 5.92 -11.57 -2.73
CA MET A 233 4.47 -11.39 -2.80
C MET A 233 3.95 -11.49 -4.25
N ALA A 234 4.67 -10.93 -5.23
CA ALA A 234 4.32 -11.06 -6.65
C ALA A 234 4.37 -12.53 -7.11
N MET A 235 5.38 -13.29 -6.68
CA MET A 235 5.45 -14.73 -6.94
C MET A 235 4.30 -15.49 -6.27
N ALA A 236 3.94 -15.15 -5.03
CA ALA A 236 2.81 -15.76 -4.34
C ALA A 236 1.49 -15.54 -5.09
N ILE A 237 1.24 -14.31 -5.57
CA ILE A 237 0.08 -13.98 -6.40
C ILE A 237 0.08 -14.81 -7.69
N ALA A 238 1.20 -14.85 -8.39
CA ALA A 238 1.33 -15.59 -9.64
C ALA A 238 1.12 -17.10 -9.45
N LEU A 239 1.71 -17.70 -8.41
CA LEU A 239 1.55 -19.12 -8.10
C LEU A 239 0.10 -19.46 -7.71
N GLY A 240 -0.53 -18.62 -6.88
CA GLY A 240 -1.93 -18.84 -6.47
C GLY A 240 -2.91 -18.74 -7.64
N THR A 241 -2.79 -17.71 -8.48
CA THR A 241 -3.63 -17.56 -9.67
C THR A 241 -3.37 -18.64 -10.72
N ALA A 242 -2.12 -19.05 -10.93
CA ALA A 242 -1.76 -20.14 -11.82
C ALA A 242 -2.30 -21.49 -11.32
N ALA A 243 -2.28 -21.75 -10.02
CA ALA A 243 -2.89 -22.95 -9.43
C ALA A 243 -4.41 -22.98 -9.69
N ALA A 244 -5.11 -21.87 -9.44
CA ALA A 244 -6.53 -21.73 -9.72
C ALA A 244 -6.84 -21.98 -11.22
N TRP A 245 -6.06 -21.37 -12.10
CA TRP A 245 -6.17 -21.57 -13.54
C TRP A 245 -6.04 -23.06 -13.93
N ARG A 246 -5.00 -23.74 -13.42
CA ARG A 246 -4.76 -25.16 -13.70
C ARG A 246 -5.91 -26.05 -13.24
N LEU A 247 -6.47 -25.76 -12.06
CA LEU A 247 -7.58 -26.52 -11.50
C LEU A 247 -8.86 -26.35 -12.30
N THR A 248 -9.09 -25.18 -12.90
CA THR A 248 -10.33 -24.85 -13.62
C THR A 248 -10.24 -25.06 -15.14
N ALA A 249 -9.06 -24.95 -15.75
CA ALA A 249 -8.88 -25.08 -17.20
C ALA A 249 -9.26 -26.45 -17.76
N GLY A 250 -9.12 -27.52 -16.96
CA GLY A 250 -9.56 -28.88 -17.34
C GLY A 250 -11.07 -29.07 -17.34
N ILE A 251 -11.84 -28.18 -16.70
CA ILE A 251 -13.28 -28.28 -16.54
C ILE A 251 -14.00 -27.36 -17.53
N TYR A 252 -13.53 -26.14 -17.73
CA TYR A 252 -14.28 -25.07 -18.41
C TYR A 252 -13.63 -24.53 -19.69
N GLY A 253 -12.44 -24.98 -20.07
CA GLY A 253 -11.74 -24.54 -21.29
C GLY A 253 -11.13 -23.15 -21.17
N GLN A 254 -10.70 -22.59 -22.31
CA GLN A 254 -10.11 -21.24 -22.37
C GLN A 254 -11.17 -20.19 -22.63
N THR A 255 -11.16 -19.12 -21.83
CA THR A 255 -12.04 -17.96 -22.04
C THR A 255 -11.29 -16.87 -22.79
N VAL A 256 -11.90 -16.32 -23.84
CA VAL A 256 -11.39 -15.16 -24.58
C VAL A 256 -12.03 -13.91 -23.99
N SER A 257 -11.21 -12.94 -23.57
CA SER A 257 -11.72 -11.70 -23.02
C SER A 257 -11.46 -10.51 -23.94
N SER A 258 -12.53 -9.78 -24.29
CA SER A 258 -12.48 -8.44 -24.86
C SER A 258 -12.62 -7.39 -23.74
N THR A 259 -12.13 -6.16 -23.92
CA THR A 259 -12.32 -5.06 -22.96
C THR A 259 -13.50 -4.18 -23.35
N VAL A 260 -14.23 -3.62 -22.37
CA VAL A 260 -15.24 -2.59 -22.60
C VAL A 260 -14.58 -1.22 -22.59
N GLY A 261 -14.81 -0.43 -23.62
CA GLY A 261 -14.43 0.99 -23.64
C GLY A 261 -15.45 1.82 -22.86
N TRP A 262 -15.18 2.07 -21.58
CA TRP A 262 -16.03 2.94 -20.77
C TRP A 262 -15.76 4.41 -21.06
N PRO A 263 -16.79 5.30 -21.00
CA PRO A 263 -16.58 6.75 -21.06
C PRO A 263 -15.66 7.24 -19.93
N ALA A 264 -14.87 8.29 -20.19
CA ALA A 264 -13.91 8.83 -19.22
C ALA A 264 -14.54 9.16 -17.86
N LEU A 265 -15.77 9.70 -17.86
CA LEU A 265 -16.50 10.01 -16.63
C LEU A 265 -16.85 8.75 -15.82
N ALA A 266 -17.25 7.66 -16.48
CA ALA A 266 -17.53 6.39 -15.79
C ALA A 266 -16.27 5.77 -15.21
N GLN A 267 -15.14 5.86 -15.91
CA GLN A 267 -13.85 5.43 -15.40
C GLN A 267 -13.40 6.28 -14.20
N ALA A 268 -13.58 7.61 -14.26
CA ALA A 268 -13.29 8.51 -13.15
C ALA A 268 -14.10 8.18 -11.89
N ALA A 269 -15.41 7.95 -12.06
CA ALA A 269 -16.27 7.52 -10.94
C ALA A 269 -15.86 6.15 -10.39
N ALA A 270 -15.49 5.21 -11.25
CA ALA A 270 -15.02 3.89 -10.85
C ALA A 270 -13.71 3.96 -10.06
N VAL A 271 -12.77 4.80 -10.51
CA VAL A 271 -11.52 5.07 -9.79
C VAL A 271 -11.80 5.68 -8.41
N PHE A 272 -12.70 6.66 -8.33
CA PHE A 272 -13.08 7.24 -7.05
C PHE A 272 -13.60 6.18 -6.08
N ILE A 273 -14.49 5.29 -6.53
CA ILE A 273 -15.02 4.18 -5.74
C ILE A 273 -13.90 3.21 -5.33
N GLY A 274 -13.02 2.85 -6.26
CA GLY A 274 -11.89 1.96 -5.99
C GLY A 274 -10.91 2.55 -4.97
N CYS A 275 -10.59 3.84 -5.09
CA CYS A 275 -9.77 4.57 -4.12
C CYS A 275 -10.41 4.63 -2.74
N SER A 276 -11.73 4.89 -2.65
CA SER A 276 -12.46 4.84 -1.38
C SER A 276 -12.33 3.47 -0.71
N GLY A 277 -12.39 2.39 -1.48
CA GLY A 277 -12.10 1.04 -1.01
C GLY A 277 -10.70 0.93 -0.40
N PHE A 278 -9.67 1.41 -1.10
CA PHE A 278 -8.29 1.42 -0.58
C PHE A 278 -8.09 2.33 0.63
N CYS A 279 -8.75 3.50 0.67
CA CYS A 279 -8.72 4.37 1.84
C CYS A 279 -9.21 3.64 3.09
N ILE A 280 -10.27 2.84 2.97
CA ILE A 280 -10.76 1.99 4.07
C ILE A 280 -9.71 0.94 4.46
N LEU A 281 -9.10 0.25 3.47
CA LEU A 281 -8.10 -0.78 3.72
C LEU A 281 -6.82 -0.26 4.39
N PHE A 282 -6.44 0.98 4.07
CA PHE A 282 -5.29 1.66 4.67
C PHE A 282 -5.65 2.53 5.88
N ASN A 283 -6.88 2.40 6.38
CA ASN A 283 -7.36 3.08 7.57
C ASN A 283 -7.26 4.62 7.47
N VAL A 284 -7.59 5.19 6.30
CA VAL A 284 -7.66 6.65 6.09
C VAL A 284 -9.05 7.15 6.42
N HIS A 285 -9.16 8.17 7.29
CA HIS A 285 -10.44 8.68 7.78
C HIS A 285 -10.73 10.13 7.36
N GLY A 286 -12.01 10.46 7.38
CA GLY A 286 -12.52 11.83 7.28
C GLY A 286 -12.12 12.57 6.00
N ARG A 287 -11.70 13.83 6.13
CA ARG A 287 -11.32 14.68 4.97
C ARG A 287 -10.09 14.16 4.23
N GLY A 288 -9.24 13.38 4.89
CA GLY A 288 -8.08 12.73 4.26
C GLY A 288 -8.49 11.75 3.17
N MET A 289 -9.51 10.95 3.42
CA MET A 289 -10.07 10.00 2.47
C MET A 289 -10.57 10.70 1.20
N LEU A 290 -11.42 11.73 1.34
CA LEU A 290 -11.98 12.46 0.19
C LEU A 290 -10.88 13.10 -0.67
N LEU A 291 -9.86 13.70 -0.04
CA LEU A 291 -8.74 14.30 -0.78
C LEU A 291 -7.88 13.24 -1.48
N ALA A 292 -7.68 12.07 -0.86
CA ALA A 292 -6.96 10.96 -1.48
C ALA A 292 -7.73 10.40 -2.69
N ASP A 293 -9.05 10.24 -2.58
CA ASP A 293 -9.93 9.78 -3.65
C ASP A 293 -9.95 10.75 -4.84
N ILE A 294 -10.03 12.06 -4.57
CA ILE A 294 -9.94 13.11 -5.60
C ILE A 294 -8.57 13.07 -6.28
N GLY A 295 -7.49 12.95 -5.52
CA GLY A 295 -6.13 12.86 -6.07
C GLY A 295 -5.96 11.67 -6.99
N GLY A 296 -6.50 10.52 -6.59
CA GLY A 296 -6.53 9.32 -7.40
C GLY A 296 -7.32 9.54 -8.70
N MET A 297 -8.56 10.01 -8.59
CA MET A 297 -9.42 10.28 -9.75
C MET A 297 -8.76 11.27 -10.74
N LEU A 298 -8.19 12.36 -10.25
CA LEU A 298 -7.51 13.35 -11.10
C LEU A 298 -6.26 12.77 -11.79
N SER A 299 -5.49 11.94 -11.08
CA SER A 299 -4.33 11.24 -11.68
C SER A 299 -4.76 10.35 -12.84
N TRP A 300 -5.87 9.63 -12.71
CA TRP A 300 -6.44 8.84 -13.80
C TRP A 300 -6.93 9.69 -14.98
N MET A 301 -7.55 10.84 -14.70
CA MET A 301 -7.96 11.77 -15.75
C MET A 301 -6.76 12.32 -16.54
N VAL A 302 -5.63 12.58 -15.88
CA VAL A 302 -4.38 12.95 -16.57
C VAL A 302 -3.91 11.83 -17.49
N TYR A 303 -3.95 10.57 -17.02
CA TYR A 303 -3.63 9.41 -17.86
C TYR A 303 -4.53 9.34 -19.11
N LEU A 304 -5.86 9.45 -18.95
CA LEU A 304 -6.80 9.44 -20.07
C LEU A 304 -6.60 10.62 -21.03
N LEU A 305 -6.29 11.79 -20.51
CA LEU A 305 -5.99 12.96 -21.33
C LEU A 305 -4.72 12.74 -22.16
N CYS A 306 -3.65 12.24 -21.58
CA CYS A 306 -2.41 11.94 -22.30
C CYS A 306 -2.62 10.88 -23.38
N THR A 307 -3.37 9.84 -23.11
CA THR A 307 -3.72 8.81 -24.12
C THR A 307 -4.57 9.38 -25.24
N ALA A 308 -5.54 10.26 -24.94
CA ALA A 308 -6.36 10.94 -25.94
C ALA A 308 -5.53 11.91 -26.82
N LEU A 309 -4.45 12.48 -26.29
CA LEU A 309 -3.50 13.31 -27.03
C LEU A 309 -2.48 12.51 -27.86
N GLY A 310 -2.60 11.17 -27.85
CA GLY A 310 -1.74 10.29 -28.66
C GLY A 310 -0.42 9.90 -27.96
N CYS A 311 -0.26 10.18 -26.67
CA CYS A 311 0.89 9.68 -25.93
C CYS A 311 0.85 8.15 -25.84
N ASP A 312 2.01 7.52 -25.89
CA ASP A 312 2.11 6.10 -25.60
C ASP A 312 1.79 5.78 -24.12
N VAL A 313 1.52 4.52 -23.82
CA VAL A 313 1.12 4.08 -22.47
C VAL A 313 2.17 4.44 -21.41
N TYR A 314 3.45 4.41 -21.76
CA TYR A 314 4.54 4.70 -20.80
C TYR A 314 4.58 6.20 -20.47
N ALA A 315 4.53 7.07 -21.47
CA ALA A 315 4.51 8.52 -21.28
C ALA A 315 3.24 8.94 -20.51
N ALA A 316 2.07 8.39 -20.85
CA ALA A 316 0.83 8.69 -20.14
C ALA A 316 0.90 8.31 -18.66
N ASN A 317 1.47 7.13 -18.34
CA ASN A 317 1.69 6.70 -16.94
C ASN A 317 2.71 7.61 -16.22
N LEU A 318 3.78 8.04 -16.90
CA LEU A 318 4.77 8.95 -16.32
C LEU A 318 4.12 10.28 -15.93
N PHE A 319 3.37 10.92 -16.84
CA PHE A 319 2.69 12.19 -16.54
C PHE A 319 1.66 12.05 -15.41
N ALA A 320 0.89 10.98 -15.40
CA ALA A 320 -0.06 10.69 -14.32
C ALA A 320 0.66 10.48 -12.98
N ALA A 321 1.81 9.78 -12.96
CA ALA A 321 2.60 9.56 -11.75
C ALA A 321 3.24 10.86 -11.23
N VAL A 322 3.75 11.71 -12.12
CA VAL A 322 4.27 13.05 -11.77
C VAL A 322 3.15 13.91 -11.17
N PHE A 323 1.98 13.92 -11.80
CA PHE A 323 0.82 14.64 -11.25
C PHE A 323 0.42 14.12 -9.86
N ALA A 324 0.33 12.80 -9.67
CA ALA A 324 0.01 12.19 -8.39
C ALA A 324 1.03 12.58 -7.31
N ALA A 325 2.32 12.60 -7.65
CA ALA A 325 3.38 13.01 -6.72
C ALA A 325 3.26 14.49 -6.32
N LEU A 326 3.07 15.39 -7.30
CA LEU A 326 2.90 16.83 -7.05
C LEU A 326 1.64 17.12 -6.23
N TYR A 327 0.52 16.47 -6.55
CA TYR A 327 -0.71 16.58 -5.78
C TYR A 327 -0.51 16.14 -4.34
N SER A 328 0.10 14.97 -4.15
CA SER A 328 0.32 14.39 -2.83
C SER A 328 1.22 15.25 -1.96
N GLU A 329 2.31 15.78 -2.53
CA GLU A 329 3.22 16.69 -1.83
C GLU A 329 2.54 18.02 -1.47
N THR A 330 1.72 18.56 -2.37
CA THR A 330 0.95 19.78 -2.11
C THR A 330 -0.05 19.57 -0.97
N MET A 331 -0.83 18.48 -1.01
CA MET A 331 -1.79 18.17 0.04
C MET A 331 -1.11 17.86 1.38
N ALA A 332 0.05 17.19 1.35
CA ALA A 332 0.85 16.93 2.54
C ALA A 332 1.28 18.23 3.25
N ARG A 333 1.72 19.22 2.48
CA ARG A 333 2.10 20.55 3.01
C ARG A 333 0.91 21.32 3.56
N VAL A 334 -0.22 21.34 2.82
CA VAL A 334 -1.45 22.03 3.24
C VAL A 334 -1.99 21.44 4.55
N ARG A 335 -2.05 20.12 4.64
CA ARG A 335 -2.61 19.43 5.80
C ARG A 335 -1.59 19.08 6.89
N LYS A 336 -0.31 19.34 6.64
CA LYS A 336 0.80 18.97 7.55
C LYS A 336 0.78 17.48 7.92
N CYS A 337 0.55 16.61 6.95
CA CYS A 337 0.51 15.16 7.11
C CYS A 337 1.48 14.46 6.14
N PRO A 338 1.80 13.18 6.32
CA PRO A 338 2.67 12.47 5.41
C PRO A 338 2.12 12.39 3.98
N ALA A 339 2.96 12.66 2.97
CA ALA A 339 2.56 12.63 1.55
C ALA A 339 2.08 11.23 1.11
N VAL A 340 2.53 10.18 1.78
CA VAL A 340 2.13 8.80 1.49
C VAL A 340 0.62 8.58 1.61
N ASN A 341 -0.08 9.33 2.47
CA ASN A 341 -1.53 9.25 2.63
C ASN A 341 -2.30 9.54 1.33
N TYR A 342 -1.74 10.35 0.43
CA TYR A 342 -2.34 10.70 -0.86
C TYR A 342 -1.67 9.99 -2.03
N LEU A 343 -0.35 9.76 -1.95
CA LEU A 343 0.44 9.18 -3.03
C LEU A 343 0.03 7.74 -3.34
N VAL A 344 -0.30 6.96 -2.31
CA VAL A 344 -0.66 5.55 -2.47
C VAL A 344 -1.86 5.40 -3.40
N MET A 345 -2.90 6.23 -3.24
CA MET A 345 -4.11 6.16 -4.06
C MET A 345 -3.83 6.46 -5.55
N GLY A 346 -3.02 7.49 -5.84
CA GLY A 346 -2.62 7.81 -7.21
C GLY A 346 -1.74 6.75 -7.88
N LYS A 347 -0.92 6.05 -7.12
CA LYS A 347 -0.02 5.00 -7.65
C LYS A 347 -0.71 3.68 -7.98
N TYR A 348 -1.74 3.29 -7.24
CA TYR A 348 -2.46 2.04 -7.55
C TYR A 348 -3.08 2.04 -8.94
N GLN A 349 -3.40 3.19 -9.49
CA GLN A 349 -3.98 3.35 -10.81
C GLN A 349 -2.96 3.23 -11.94
N ASN A 350 -1.73 3.68 -11.72
CA ASN A 350 -0.68 3.75 -12.74
C ASN A 350 0.15 2.47 -12.85
N LYS A 351 -0.20 1.40 -12.14
CA LYS A 351 0.59 0.16 -12.05
C LYS A 351 0.27 -0.89 -13.10
N VAL A 352 -0.57 -0.59 -14.08
CA VAL A 352 -0.90 -1.56 -15.13
C VAL A 352 0.22 -1.63 -16.14
N LEU A 353 1.24 -2.43 -15.86
CA LEU A 353 2.18 -2.89 -16.86
C LEU A 353 1.78 -4.30 -17.29
N THR A 354 1.06 -4.37 -18.40
CA THR A 354 0.81 -5.65 -19.06
C THR A 354 2.11 -6.10 -19.74
N VAL A 355 2.78 -7.07 -19.16
CA VAL A 355 3.91 -7.74 -19.84
C VAL A 355 3.30 -8.67 -20.89
N ARG A 356 3.30 -8.23 -22.14
CA ARG A 356 2.95 -9.08 -23.28
C ARG A 356 4.16 -9.92 -23.63
N ILE A 357 4.19 -11.16 -23.18
CA ILE A 357 5.18 -12.13 -23.65
C ILE A 357 4.68 -12.63 -25.02
N GLN A 358 5.27 -12.09 -26.09
CA GLN A 358 5.08 -12.56 -27.44
C GLN A 358 5.95 -13.80 -27.65
N HIS A 359 5.46 -14.96 -27.29
CA HIS A 359 5.72 -16.23 -27.93
C HIS A 359 4.88 -17.31 -27.24
N THR A 360 4.03 -17.96 -28.01
CA THR A 360 2.98 -18.92 -27.66
C THR A 360 1.68 -18.30 -27.15
N GLU A 361 0.57 -18.81 -27.64
CA GLU A 361 -0.83 -18.35 -27.47
C GLU A 361 -1.38 -18.31 -26.03
N ARG A 362 -0.53 -17.99 -25.03
CA ARG A 362 -0.89 -17.89 -23.61
C ARG A 362 -0.46 -16.54 -23.07
N GLN A 363 -1.40 -15.64 -22.91
CA GLN A 363 -1.20 -14.36 -22.24
C GLN A 363 -1.15 -14.57 -20.73
N PHE A 364 0.06 -14.54 -20.13
CA PHE A 364 0.24 -14.30 -18.70
C PHE A 364 0.44 -12.80 -18.50
N SER A 365 -0.55 -12.12 -17.92
CA SER A 365 -0.39 -10.74 -17.46
C SER A 365 0.17 -10.74 -16.05
N ILE A 366 1.49 -10.56 -15.90
CA ILE A 366 2.10 -10.29 -14.62
C ILE A 366 2.10 -8.77 -14.43
N MET A 367 1.34 -8.28 -13.46
CA MET A 367 1.37 -6.87 -13.08
C MET A 367 2.66 -6.58 -12.33
N MET A 368 3.59 -5.92 -13.01
CA MET A 368 4.79 -5.37 -12.39
C MET A 368 4.78 -3.84 -12.48
N ALA A 369 5.30 -3.16 -11.45
CA ALA A 369 5.53 -1.72 -11.49
C ALA A 369 6.57 -1.39 -12.60
N PRO A 370 6.48 -0.24 -13.28
CA PRO A 370 7.40 0.12 -14.38
C PRO A 370 8.88 0.11 -13.98
N GLU A 371 9.18 0.29 -12.71
CA GLU A 371 10.54 0.33 -12.16
C GLU A 371 11.25 -1.04 -12.16
N ILE A 372 10.52 -2.17 -12.24
CA ILE A 372 11.10 -3.52 -12.20
C ILE A 372 11.52 -3.99 -13.62
N ARG A 373 11.04 -3.34 -14.67
CA ARG A 373 11.35 -3.73 -16.05
C ARG A 373 12.82 -3.51 -16.44
N ILE A 374 13.54 -2.62 -15.74
CA ILE A 374 14.96 -2.32 -16.01
C ILE A 374 15.88 -3.50 -15.57
N ILE A 375 15.42 -4.34 -14.64
CA ILE A 375 16.23 -5.42 -14.06
C ILE A 375 16.11 -6.75 -14.85
N LEU A 376 15.08 -6.91 -15.68
CA LEU A 376 14.81 -8.16 -16.42
C LEU A 376 15.21 -8.12 -17.90
N HIS A 377 15.93 -7.10 -18.34
CA HIS A 377 16.50 -6.98 -19.70
C HIS A 377 18.02 -7.22 -19.74
N ILE A 378 18.52 -8.04 -18.80
CA ILE A 378 19.89 -8.60 -18.88
C ILE A 378 19.79 -10.08 -19.25
#